data_4935f98c1131a5cc2666bbbdd0c38cfe
#
_entry.id   4935f98c1131a5cc2666bbbdd0c38cfe
#
_cell.length_a   1.000
_cell.length_b   1.000
_cell.length_c   1.000
_cell.angle_alpha   90.00
_cell.angle_beta   90.00
_cell.angle_gamma   90.00
#
_symmetry.space_group_name_H-M   'P 1'
#
loop_
_entity.id
_entity.type
_entity.pdbx_description
1 polymer ?
#
loop_
_entity_poly.entity_id
_entity_poly.type
_entity_poly.pdbx_seq_one_letter_code
_entity_poly.pdbx_strand_id
1 'polypeptide(L)'
;MRRTALTAGLLLAGTALARPPLRSADGVAAARLLARTGLSVSAELYDLGSHRPLAAVDPGSRLTPASLSKLYVAAAALRRWPADHRFATSVYATGVRTPDGRLEGALVLRGGGDPTLTYAELARLAFAVSALGIRRTDRPLVLVPGRLAPVPCAPAVRCRARRAASHAYAAPLSPLESDYGAYDLLVRPGRVPGRPAAVTLLPFPLPGVDVTNRVRTVRAGGPSVLEVRRTSGVRRTRIVVTGAIARGEGPRHLYVAAGRPGRLTARLFLGLLRRAGVRSPPGYVRRPRLPRGARLVVRIRGESLARVLHAMVAYSNNVIADLLTLDWARSVERRPPANLAAASAALARALTPSLRRRGAFRGPLLFTGSGLSPGNRTSARELVALLRSAYARTDLFPTLLGALAIPGQTPMRFIDDPLDRAWEERVAVKTGTLSSPYAAVGLAGYVRLADGDWGAFAFLVNGTPRRPEVGVETVLRSVRRFLAPYLTVRRSPPHP
;
A
#
# COMPACT_ATOMS: atom_id res chain seq x y z
N MET A 1 48.84 62.61 2.72
CA MET A 1 47.71 62.87 3.64
C MET A 1 46.90 61.61 3.81
N ARG A 2 47.03 60.99 4.96
CA ARG A 2 46.33 59.76 5.34
C ARG A 2 44.95 60.08 5.85
N ARG A 3 43.90 59.35 5.41
CA ARG A 3 42.61 59.24 6.10
C ARG A 3 42.27 57.80 6.33
N THR A 4 42.38 57.39 7.56
CA THR A 4 41.92 56.13 8.14
C THR A 4 40.38 56.19 8.28
N ALA A 5 39.68 55.17 7.72
CA ALA A 5 38.27 54.96 7.98
C ALA A 5 38.16 53.77 8.97
N LEU A 6 37.66 54.02 10.15
CA LEU A 6 37.22 53.01 11.12
C LEU A 6 35.87 52.43 10.64
N THR A 7 35.79 51.15 10.40
CA THR A 7 34.56 50.39 10.28
C THR A 7 34.21 49.81 11.65
N ALA A 8 33.15 50.37 12.27
CA ALA A 8 32.56 49.79 13.48
C ALA A 8 31.71 48.57 13.11
N GLY A 9 32.14 47.41 13.51
CA GLY A 9 31.36 46.15 13.39
C GLY A 9 30.27 46.11 14.48
N LEU A 10 29.01 46.19 14.08
CA LEU A 10 27.86 45.91 14.96
C LEU A 10 27.72 44.38 15.11
N LEU A 11 28.19 43.85 16.25
CA LEU A 11 27.85 42.50 16.70
C LEU A 11 26.39 42.55 17.20
N LEU A 12 25.43 42.11 16.36
CA LEU A 12 24.11 41.73 16.80
C LEU A 12 24.20 40.41 17.55
N ALA A 13 24.31 40.45 18.86
CA ALA A 13 24.06 39.33 19.76
C ALA A 13 22.55 38.98 19.68
N GLY A 14 22.21 38.02 18.83
CA GLY A 14 20.89 37.43 18.80
C GLY A 14 20.64 36.72 20.13
N THR A 15 19.88 37.33 21.02
CA THR A 15 19.29 36.65 22.18
C THR A 15 18.35 35.57 21.67
N ALA A 16 18.79 34.32 21.75
CA ALA A 16 17.92 33.17 21.55
C ALA A 16 16.85 33.24 22.65
N LEU A 17 15.67 33.76 22.30
CA LEU A 17 14.47 33.68 23.13
C LEU A 17 14.25 32.21 23.48
N ALA A 18 14.44 31.85 24.75
CA ALA A 18 14.15 30.53 25.27
C ALA A 18 12.67 30.23 25.01
N ARG A 19 12.41 29.27 24.12
CA ARG A 19 11.07 28.80 23.80
C ARG A 19 10.39 28.28 25.07
N PRO A 20 9.19 28.75 25.43
CA PRO A 20 8.49 28.21 26.59
C PRO A 20 8.20 26.73 26.40
N PRO A 21 8.39 25.89 27.43
CA PRO A 21 8.11 24.47 27.33
C PRO A 21 6.63 24.26 27.04
N LEU A 22 6.32 23.66 25.90
CA LEU A 22 4.96 23.20 25.54
C LEU A 22 4.53 22.21 26.64
N ARG A 23 3.40 22.45 27.30
CA ARG A 23 2.91 21.56 28.37
C ARG A 23 2.50 20.21 27.78
N SER A 24 3.34 19.21 27.98
CA SER A 24 3.17 17.83 27.50
C SER A 24 2.04 17.08 28.17
N ALA A 25 1.49 17.60 29.26
CA ALA A 25 0.54 16.89 30.12
C ALA A 25 -0.77 16.49 29.43
N ASP A 26 -1.35 17.37 28.61
CA ASP A 26 -2.68 17.15 28.00
C ASP A 26 -2.66 16.10 26.90
N GLY A 27 -1.62 16.07 26.08
CA GLY A 27 -1.46 15.09 24.99
C GLY A 27 -1.24 13.67 25.51
N VAL A 28 -0.41 13.54 26.54
CA VAL A 28 -0.13 12.26 27.18
C VAL A 28 -1.35 11.70 27.92
N ALA A 29 -2.21 12.58 28.50
CA ALA A 29 -3.42 12.16 29.21
C ALA A 29 -4.38 11.35 28.32
N ALA A 30 -4.57 11.73 27.06
CA ALA A 30 -5.43 11.00 26.13
C ALA A 30 -4.95 9.57 25.86
N ALA A 31 -3.63 9.37 25.70
CA ALA A 31 -3.04 8.04 25.50
C ALA A 31 -3.11 7.19 26.79
N ARG A 32 -2.86 7.80 27.96
CA ARG A 32 -2.98 7.14 29.26
C ARG A 32 -4.43 6.74 29.58
N LEU A 33 -5.39 7.54 29.17
CA LEU A 33 -6.81 7.21 29.34
C LEU A 33 -7.17 5.92 28.58
N LEU A 34 -6.71 5.76 27.34
CA LEU A 34 -6.89 4.51 26.60
C LEU A 34 -6.26 3.31 27.33
N ALA A 35 -5.04 3.46 27.83
CA ALA A 35 -4.37 2.39 28.58
C ALA A 35 -5.16 1.98 29.83
N ARG A 36 -5.73 2.94 30.57
CA ARG A 36 -6.59 2.69 31.74
C ARG A 36 -7.87 1.92 31.39
N THR A 37 -8.32 1.93 30.15
CA THR A 37 -9.47 1.13 29.70
C THR A 37 -9.13 -0.33 29.40
N GLY A 38 -7.92 -0.81 29.70
CA GLY A 38 -7.47 -2.18 29.47
C GLY A 38 -6.94 -2.46 28.07
N LEU A 39 -6.71 -1.42 27.26
CA LEU A 39 -6.05 -1.51 25.96
C LEU A 39 -4.52 -1.39 26.12
N SER A 40 -3.77 -2.02 25.20
CA SER A 40 -2.32 -1.81 25.12
C SER A 40 -2.02 -0.60 24.24
N VAL A 41 -1.23 0.34 24.75
CA VAL A 41 -0.88 1.58 24.05
C VAL A 41 0.64 1.70 23.93
N SER A 42 1.14 2.19 22.79
CA SER A 42 2.53 2.59 22.59
C SER A 42 2.52 3.86 21.75
N ALA A 43 2.99 4.98 22.29
CA ALA A 43 2.94 6.26 21.62
C ALA A 43 4.22 7.06 21.85
N GLU A 44 4.66 7.80 20.83
CA GLU A 44 5.79 8.71 20.88
C GLU A 44 5.60 9.83 19.83
N LEU A 45 5.88 11.06 20.25
CA LEU A 45 6.10 12.23 19.40
C LEU A 45 7.52 12.74 19.66
N TYR A 46 8.28 12.97 18.61
CA TYR A 46 9.67 13.40 18.63
C TYR A 46 9.86 14.62 17.75
N ASP A 47 10.46 15.66 18.28
CA ASP A 47 10.82 16.87 17.56
C ASP A 47 12.14 16.64 16.78
N LEU A 48 12.07 16.81 15.47
CA LEU A 48 13.19 16.57 14.56
C LEU A 48 14.18 17.74 14.52
N GLY A 49 13.74 18.96 14.90
CA GLY A 49 14.59 20.14 15.00
C GLY A 49 15.41 20.15 16.27
N SER A 50 14.76 20.04 17.43
CA SER A 50 15.44 20.04 18.73
C SER A 50 16.05 18.68 19.13
N HIS A 51 15.77 17.61 18.36
CA HIS A 51 16.22 16.26 18.63
C HIS A 51 15.78 15.68 19.99
N ARG A 52 14.56 16.01 20.45
CA ARG A 52 14.02 15.61 21.75
C ARG A 52 12.64 14.92 21.62
N PRO A 53 12.34 13.94 22.47
CA PRO A 53 10.98 13.46 22.61
C PRO A 53 10.12 14.55 23.27
N LEU A 54 8.96 14.85 22.68
CA LEU A 54 7.99 15.82 23.20
C LEU A 54 6.93 15.15 24.05
N ALA A 55 6.48 13.95 23.67
CA ALA A 55 5.49 13.18 24.39
C ALA A 55 5.71 11.68 24.17
N ALA A 56 5.48 10.89 25.23
CA ALA A 56 5.59 9.44 25.14
C ALA A 56 4.69 8.72 26.15
N VAL A 57 4.12 7.59 25.74
CA VAL A 57 3.42 6.62 26.61
C VAL A 57 3.85 5.23 26.17
N ASP A 58 4.54 4.51 27.03
CA ASP A 58 5.09 3.18 26.80
C ASP A 58 5.72 3.00 25.40
N PRO A 59 6.60 3.93 24.97
CA PRO A 59 7.08 4.00 23.59
C PRO A 59 7.88 2.78 23.15
N GLY A 60 8.38 1.98 24.10
CA GLY A 60 9.08 0.71 23.86
C GLY A 60 8.18 -0.51 23.81
N SER A 61 6.89 -0.40 24.15
CA SER A 61 5.95 -1.50 24.14
C SER A 61 5.70 -2.01 22.72
N ARG A 62 5.93 -3.31 22.49
CA ARG A 62 5.87 -3.92 21.16
C ARG A 62 4.48 -4.46 20.86
N LEU A 63 3.79 -3.81 19.97
CA LEU A 63 2.42 -4.08 19.57
C LEU A 63 2.33 -4.57 18.13
N THR A 64 1.17 -5.11 17.76
CA THR A 64 0.85 -5.44 16.36
C THR A 64 0.66 -4.14 15.59
N PRO A 65 1.51 -3.84 14.57
CA PRO A 65 1.47 -2.56 13.85
C PRO A 65 0.40 -2.51 12.77
N ALA A 66 -0.19 -3.65 12.41
CA ALA A 66 -1.01 -3.73 11.20
C ALA A 66 -0.29 -3.10 10.00
N SER A 67 -0.97 -2.27 9.22
CA SER A 67 -0.41 -1.65 7.99
C SER A 67 0.69 -0.60 8.22
N LEU A 68 1.03 -0.25 9.46
CA LEU A 68 2.23 0.57 9.73
C LEU A 68 3.53 -0.17 9.34
N SER A 69 3.49 -1.50 9.23
CA SER A 69 4.59 -2.31 8.67
C SER A 69 5.06 -1.84 7.30
N LYS A 70 4.17 -1.23 6.50
CA LYS A 70 4.50 -0.70 5.16
C LYS A 70 5.52 0.43 5.17
N LEU A 71 5.66 1.15 6.29
CA LEU A 71 6.70 2.17 6.46
C LEU A 71 8.10 1.54 6.40
N TYR A 72 8.28 0.35 6.99
CA TYR A 72 9.54 -0.39 6.90
C TYR A 72 9.83 -0.82 5.47
N VAL A 73 8.80 -1.28 4.73
CA VAL A 73 8.94 -1.66 3.32
C VAL A 73 9.32 -0.46 2.47
N ALA A 74 8.67 0.69 2.66
CA ALA A 74 8.97 1.92 1.94
C ALA A 74 10.41 2.39 2.19
N ALA A 75 10.84 2.44 3.45
CA ALA A 75 12.19 2.85 3.81
C ALA A 75 13.26 1.88 3.27
N ALA A 76 13.00 0.57 3.29
CA ALA A 76 13.91 -0.42 2.73
C ALA A 76 14.00 -0.34 1.20
N ALA A 77 12.86 -0.14 0.53
CA ALA A 77 12.80 0.01 -0.93
C ALA A 77 13.58 1.24 -1.40
N LEU A 78 13.39 2.41 -0.76
CA LEU A 78 14.10 3.66 -1.08
C LEU A 78 15.61 3.58 -0.81
N ARG A 79 16.04 2.75 0.15
CA ARG A 79 17.47 2.50 0.38
C ARG A 79 18.08 1.58 -0.67
N ARG A 80 17.27 0.82 -1.38
CA ARG A 80 17.71 -0.16 -2.38
C ARG A 80 17.64 0.37 -3.79
N TRP A 81 16.64 1.18 -4.10
CA TRP A 81 16.38 1.71 -5.44
C TRP A 81 16.09 3.21 -5.37
N PRO A 82 16.51 3.97 -6.38
CA PRO A 82 16.16 5.39 -6.48
C PRO A 82 14.64 5.56 -6.69
N ALA A 83 14.12 6.74 -6.39
CA ALA A 83 12.68 7.04 -6.44
C ALA A 83 12.07 6.90 -7.85
N ASP A 84 12.85 7.08 -8.90
CA ASP A 84 12.47 6.91 -10.30
C ASP A 84 12.61 5.47 -10.83
N HIS A 85 13.11 4.54 -10.01
CA HIS A 85 13.23 3.12 -10.38
C HIS A 85 11.88 2.58 -10.88
N ARG A 86 11.93 1.81 -11.98
CA ARG A 86 10.73 1.21 -12.61
C ARG A 86 10.91 -0.28 -12.81
N PHE A 87 9.92 -1.03 -12.38
CA PHE A 87 9.80 -2.45 -12.73
C PHE A 87 9.33 -2.58 -14.17
N ALA A 88 9.56 -3.73 -14.81
CA ALA A 88 9.22 -3.91 -16.21
C ALA A 88 8.48 -5.21 -16.46
N THR A 89 7.51 -5.18 -17.38
CA THR A 89 6.85 -6.37 -17.91
C THR A 89 7.17 -6.47 -19.40
N SER A 90 7.42 -7.68 -19.90
CA SER A 90 7.91 -7.88 -21.25
C SER A 90 7.18 -9.01 -21.95
N VAL A 91 7.00 -8.86 -23.27
CA VAL A 91 6.56 -9.93 -24.16
C VAL A 91 7.75 -10.39 -25.00
N TYR A 92 7.94 -11.68 -25.06
CA TYR A 92 8.89 -12.35 -25.94
C TYR A 92 8.13 -13.22 -26.95
N ALA A 93 8.77 -13.59 -28.03
CA ALA A 93 8.28 -14.55 -29.00
C ALA A 93 9.29 -15.71 -29.14
N THR A 94 8.78 -16.93 -29.30
CA THR A 94 9.54 -18.07 -29.78
C THR A 94 9.20 -18.33 -31.25
N GLY A 95 10.12 -18.90 -32.01
CA GLY A 95 9.91 -19.15 -33.44
C GLY A 95 10.07 -17.91 -34.32
N VAL A 96 9.64 -18.01 -35.55
CA VAL A 96 9.78 -16.99 -36.61
C VAL A 96 8.43 -16.40 -36.96
N ARG A 97 8.39 -15.11 -37.25
CA ARG A 97 7.19 -14.45 -37.81
C ARG A 97 7.24 -14.52 -39.32
N THR A 98 6.23 -15.07 -39.93
CA THR A 98 6.05 -15.11 -41.39
C THR A 98 5.51 -13.78 -41.92
N PRO A 99 5.64 -13.50 -43.24
CA PRO A 99 5.14 -12.26 -43.82
C PRO A 99 3.65 -11.98 -43.62
N ASP A 100 2.81 -13.03 -43.58
CA ASP A 100 1.37 -12.95 -43.30
C ASP A 100 1.02 -12.69 -41.83
N GLY A 101 2.03 -12.52 -40.96
CA GLY A 101 1.87 -12.21 -39.54
C GLY A 101 1.61 -13.43 -38.64
N ARG A 102 1.82 -14.65 -39.13
CA ARG A 102 1.81 -15.87 -38.34
C ARG A 102 3.12 -15.99 -37.54
N LEU A 103 3.05 -16.20 -36.26
CA LEU A 103 4.20 -16.55 -35.42
C LEU A 103 4.23 -18.07 -35.26
N GLU A 104 5.22 -18.72 -35.88
CA GLU A 104 5.46 -20.16 -35.81
C GLU A 104 6.02 -20.54 -34.42
N GLY A 105 5.30 -20.20 -33.39
CA GLY A 105 5.69 -20.32 -32.01
C GLY A 105 4.66 -19.76 -31.03
N ALA A 106 5.14 -19.32 -29.87
CA ALA A 106 4.35 -18.76 -28.81
C ALA A 106 4.76 -17.34 -28.45
N LEU A 107 3.81 -16.53 -28.02
CA LEU A 107 4.09 -15.35 -27.21
C LEU A 107 4.38 -15.74 -25.77
N VAL A 108 5.32 -15.06 -25.13
CA VAL A 108 5.74 -15.31 -23.75
C VAL A 108 5.58 -14.02 -22.96
N LEU A 109 4.62 -13.99 -22.04
CA LEU A 109 4.47 -12.86 -21.10
C LEU A 109 5.36 -13.12 -19.88
N ARG A 110 6.35 -12.23 -19.67
CA ARG A 110 7.31 -12.32 -18.57
C ARG A 110 7.13 -11.18 -17.60
N GLY A 111 6.90 -11.53 -16.32
CA GLY A 111 6.91 -10.57 -15.21
C GLY A 111 8.32 -10.15 -14.82
N GLY A 112 8.48 -8.91 -14.43
CA GLY A 112 9.72 -8.33 -13.88
C GLY A 112 9.59 -7.85 -12.44
N GLY A 113 8.54 -8.28 -11.72
CA GLY A 113 8.29 -7.88 -10.34
C GLY A 113 7.50 -6.57 -10.21
N ASP A 114 6.83 -6.13 -11.26
CA ASP A 114 5.99 -4.93 -11.19
C ASP A 114 4.74 -5.18 -10.32
N PRO A 115 4.66 -4.58 -9.11
CA PRO A 115 3.54 -4.78 -8.21
C PRO A 115 2.33 -3.91 -8.57
N THR A 116 2.46 -3.04 -9.58
CA THR A 116 1.44 -2.08 -10.03
C THR A 116 0.94 -2.35 -11.44
N LEU A 117 1.34 -3.47 -12.06
CA LEU A 117 0.88 -3.87 -13.39
C LEU A 117 -0.66 -3.87 -13.46
N THR A 118 -1.22 -3.19 -14.44
CA THR A 118 -2.67 -3.10 -14.65
C THR A 118 -3.10 -3.71 -15.98
N TYR A 119 -4.41 -3.90 -16.16
CA TYR A 119 -4.96 -4.31 -17.46
C TYR A 119 -4.65 -3.28 -18.57
N ALA A 120 -4.56 -1.99 -18.24
CA ALA A 120 -4.22 -0.95 -19.21
C ALA A 120 -2.80 -1.12 -19.76
N GLU A 121 -1.85 -1.48 -18.90
CA GLU A 121 -0.48 -1.78 -19.32
C GLU A 121 -0.40 -3.09 -20.11
N LEU A 122 -1.18 -4.10 -19.74
CA LEU A 122 -1.34 -5.32 -20.53
C LEU A 122 -1.93 -5.02 -21.92
N ALA A 123 -2.88 -4.08 -22.02
CA ALA A 123 -3.44 -3.63 -23.30
C ALA A 123 -2.37 -2.97 -24.17
N ARG A 124 -1.55 -2.08 -23.59
CA ARG A 124 -0.41 -1.47 -24.32
C ARG A 124 0.53 -2.53 -24.89
N LEU A 125 0.85 -3.58 -24.10
CA LEU A 125 1.65 -4.71 -24.58
C LEU A 125 0.97 -5.45 -25.74
N ALA A 126 -0.33 -5.72 -25.63
CA ALA A 126 -1.09 -6.44 -26.65
C ALA A 126 -1.17 -5.66 -27.98
N PHE A 127 -1.44 -4.34 -27.90
CA PHE A 127 -1.45 -3.46 -29.08
C PHE A 127 -0.06 -3.35 -29.73
N ALA A 128 1.00 -3.24 -28.92
CA ALA A 128 2.37 -3.21 -29.45
C ALA A 128 2.73 -4.52 -30.18
N VAL A 129 2.32 -5.67 -29.66
CA VAL A 129 2.48 -6.97 -30.36
C VAL A 129 1.77 -6.96 -31.71
N SER A 130 0.54 -6.45 -31.77
CA SER A 130 -0.24 -6.31 -33.01
C SER A 130 0.43 -5.34 -34.00
N ALA A 131 0.90 -4.19 -33.51
CA ALA A 131 1.58 -3.18 -34.33
C ALA A 131 2.87 -3.70 -34.99
N LEU A 132 3.54 -4.67 -34.35
CA LEU A 132 4.70 -5.36 -34.93
C LEU A 132 4.32 -6.44 -35.99
N GLY A 133 3.06 -6.49 -36.40
CA GLY A 133 2.57 -7.35 -37.45
C GLY A 133 2.29 -8.80 -37.04
N ILE A 134 2.28 -9.14 -35.74
CA ILE A 134 1.88 -10.47 -35.29
C ILE A 134 0.34 -10.52 -35.29
N ARG A 135 -0.25 -11.45 -36.10
CA ARG A 135 -1.70 -11.63 -36.25
C ARG A 135 -2.21 -12.91 -35.61
N ARG A 136 -1.41 -13.96 -35.58
CA ARG A 136 -1.74 -15.24 -34.94
C ARG A 136 -0.51 -15.94 -34.40
N THR A 137 -0.69 -16.81 -33.41
CA THR A 137 0.37 -17.68 -32.89
C THR A 137 -0.05 -19.14 -33.03
N ASP A 138 0.92 -20.04 -33.30
CA ASP A 138 0.64 -21.48 -33.43
C ASP A 138 0.54 -22.19 -32.07
N ARG A 139 1.12 -21.61 -31.05
CA ARG A 139 1.18 -22.21 -29.70
C ARG A 139 0.49 -21.31 -28.67
N PRO A 140 -0.05 -21.91 -27.58
CA PRO A 140 -0.65 -21.16 -26.49
C PRO A 140 0.32 -20.17 -25.84
N LEU A 141 -0.22 -19.12 -25.26
CA LEU A 141 0.54 -18.15 -24.44
C LEU A 141 1.38 -18.85 -23.38
N VAL A 142 2.63 -18.46 -23.23
CA VAL A 142 3.52 -18.88 -22.16
C VAL A 142 3.60 -17.79 -21.11
N LEU A 143 3.36 -18.14 -19.84
CA LEU A 143 3.60 -17.26 -18.70
C LEU A 143 4.92 -17.60 -18.03
N VAL A 144 5.77 -16.60 -17.89
CA VAL A 144 7.00 -16.68 -17.11
C VAL A 144 6.88 -15.67 -15.97
N PRO A 145 6.58 -16.12 -14.74
CA PRO A 145 6.30 -15.21 -13.64
C PRO A 145 7.51 -14.39 -13.17
N GLY A 146 8.67 -14.56 -13.80
CA GLY A 146 9.88 -13.87 -13.40
C GLY A 146 10.64 -14.62 -12.31
N ARG A 147 11.54 -13.89 -11.63
CA ARG A 147 12.49 -14.51 -10.67
C ARG A 147 11.94 -14.68 -9.24
N LEU A 148 10.74 -14.22 -8.96
CA LEU A 148 10.10 -14.53 -7.69
C LEU A 148 9.71 -16.00 -7.68
N ALA A 149 10.13 -16.74 -6.66
CA ALA A 149 9.73 -18.13 -6.46
C ALA A 149 8.21 -18.25 -6.32
N PRO A 150 7.64 -19.47 -6.49
CA PRO A 150 6.26 -19.69 -6.12
C PRO A 150 6.04 -19.20 -4.70
N VAL A 151 5.22 -18.17 -4.52
CA VAL A 151 4.98 -17.62 -3.20
C VAL A 151 3.99 -18.55 -2.49
N PRO A 152 4.38 -19.20 -1.38
CA PRO A 152 3.44 -19.94 -0.58
C PRO A 152 2.33 -19.02 -0.11
N CYS A 153 1.13 -19.55 0.03
CA CYS A 153 0.08 -18.73 0.59
C CYS A 153 0.34 -18.50 2.10
N ALA A 154 0.64 -17.25 2.43
CA ALA A 154 0.83 -16.76 3.79
C ALA A 154 0.48 -15.27 3.84
N PRO A 155 -0.11 -14.75 4.90
CA PRO A 155 -0.67 -15.45 6.05
C PRO A 155 -1.98 -16.21 5.73
N ALA A 156 -2.57 -16.89 6.74
CA ALA A 156 -3.76 -17.74 6.56
C ALA A 156 -4.94 -17.09 5.82
N VAL A 157 -5.14 -15.78 5.97
CA VAL A 157 -6.19 -15.03 5.27
C VAL A 157 -6.01 -15.09 3.74
N ARG A 158 -4.78 -15.02 3.23
CA ARG A 158 -4.48 -15.19 1.79
C ARG A 158 -4.71 -16.62 1.32
N CYS A 159 -4.46 -17.61 2.19
CA CYS A 159 -4.72 -19.01 1.89
C CYS A 159 -6.21 -19.28 1.71
N ARG A 160 -7.05 -18.75 2.60
CA ARG A 160 -8.50 -18.84 2.47
C ARG A 160 -8.98 -18.16 1.19
N ALA A 161 -8.42 -17.01 0.84
CA ALA A 161 -8.78 -16.25 -0.36
C ALA A 161 -8.47 -17.00 -1.68
N ARG A 162 -7.70 -18.09 -1.68
CA ARG A 162 -7.57 -18.95 -2.86
C ARG A 162 -8.88 -19.63 -3.24
N ARG A 163 -9.68 -20.04 -2.27
CA ARG A 163 -10.95 -20.74 -2.49
C ARG A 163 -12.13 -19.76 -2.54
N ALA A 164 -12.23 -18.90 -1.53
CA ALA A 164 -13.31 -17.93 -1.40
C ALA A 164 -12.79 -16.58 -0.91
N ALA A 165 -13.42 -15.50 -1.33
CA ALA A 165 -13.12 -14.15 -0.86
C ALA A 165 -14.36 -13.26 -0.98
N SER A 166 -14.40 -12.24 -0.11
CA SER A 166 -15.36 -11.14 -0.17
C SER A 166 -14.68 -9.79 -0.42
N HIS A 167 -13.35 -9.72 -0.30
CA HIS A 167 -12.59 -8.47 -0.43
C HIS A 167 -11.26 -8.70 -1.14
N ALA A 168 -10.69 -7.65 -1.72
CA ALA A 168 -9.41 -7.69 -2.42
C ALA A 168 -8.19 -7.66 -1.49
N TYR A 169 -8.31 -7.10 -0.28
CA TYR A 169 -7.17 -6.85 0.62
C TYR A 169 -6.34 -8.11 0.95
N ALA A 170 -6.94 -9.28 0.85
CA ALA A 170 -6.31 -10.58 1.11
C ALA A 170 -5.97 -11.36 -0.16
N ALA A 171 -5.86 -10.71 -1.33
CA ALA A 171 -5.55 -11.41 -2.57
C ALA A 171 -4.29 -12.28 -2.43
N PRO A 172 -4.32 -13.55 -2.88
CA PRO A 172 -3.12 -14.37 -2.96
C PRO A 172 -2.10 -13.70 -3.85
N LEU A 173 -0.82 -13.87 -3.55
CA LEU A 173 0.26 -13.27 -4.34
C LEU A 173 0.62 -14.12 -5.55
N SER A 174 0.99 -13.46 -6.63
CA SER A 174 1.62 -14.07 -7.81
C SER A 174 2.74 -13.16 -8.31
N PRO A 175 3.93 -13.71 -8.66
CA PRO A 175 5.04 -12.89 -9.18
C PRO A 175 4.74 -12.18 -10.50
N LEU A 176 3.73 -12.60 -11.21
CA LEU A 176 3.15 -11.93 -12.38
C LEU A 176 1.65 -11.86 -12.13
N GLU A 177 1.20 -10.71 -11.70
CA GLU A 177 -0.21 -10.41 -11.50
C GLU A 177 -0.52 -8.99 -11.96
N SER A 178 -1.77 -8.79 -12.37
CA SER A 178 -2.31 -7.48 -12.72
C SER A 178 -3.44 -7.10 -11.79
N ASP A 179 -3.73 -5.79 -11.73
CA ASP A 179 -4.88 -5.25 -11.02
C ASP A 179 -4.91 -5.70 -9.54
N TYR A 180 -3.72 -5.75 -8.93
CA TYR A 180 -3.53 -6.16 -7.52
C TYR A 180 -4.13 -7.54 -7.19
N GLY A 181 -4.19 -8.42 -8.19
CA GLY A 181 -4.76 -9.76 -8.03
C GLY A 181 -6.25 -9.79 -7.73
N ALA A 182 -7.01 -8.81 -8.18
CA ALA A 182 -8.44 -8.66 -7.90
C ALA A 182 -9.28 -8.59 -9.20
N TYR A 183 -10.54 -9.02 -9.10
CA TYR A 183 -11.58 -8.69 -10.05
C TYR A 183 -12.19 -7.34 -9.66
N ASP A 184 -12.52 -6.52 -10.66
CA ASP A 184 -13.25 -5.27 -10.51
C ASP A 184 -14.66 -5.42 -11.08
N LEU A 185 -15.68 -5.19 -10.25
CA LEU A 185 -17.07 -5.22 -10.63
C LEU A 185 -17.66 -3.82 -10.46
N LEU A 186 -18.15 -3.28 -11.55
CA LEU A 186 -18.83 -1.99 -11.57
C LEU A 186 -20.32 -2.18 -11.37
N VAL A 187 -20.87 -1.62 -10.31
CA VAL A 187 -22.30 -1.62 -9.99
C VAL A 187 -22.87 -0.24 -10.28
N ARG A 188 -23.92 -0.18 -11.11
CA ARG A 188 -24.66 1.05 -11.42
C ARG A 188 -26.13 0.87 -11.04
N PRO A 189 -26.75 1.86 -10.40
CA PRO A 189 -28.19 1.81 -10.14
C PRO A 189 -28.98 1.81 -11.44
N GLY A 190 -30.11 1.11 -11.46
CA GLY A 190 -31.09 1.17 -12.53
C GLY A 190 -31.94 2.43 -12.47
N ARG A 191 -32.79 2.63 -13.49
CA ARG A 191 -33.67 3.79 -13.56
C ARG A 191 -34.87 3.69 -12.60
N VAL A 192 -35.36 2.46 -12.32
CA VAL A 192 -36.59 2.19 -11.59
C VAL A 192 -36.28 1.47 -10.27
N PRO A 193 -36.72 2.01 -9.10
CA PRO A 193 -36.64 1.30 -7.83
C PRO A 193 -37.36 -0.07 -7.89
N GLY A 194 -36.81 -1.05 -7.13
CA GLY A 194 -37.31 -2.45 -7.16
C GLY A 194 -36.73 -3.31 -8.28
N ARG A 195 -36.24 -2.72 -9.37
CA ARG A 195 -35.61 -3.43 -10.48
C ARG A 195 -34.12 -3.73 -10.22
N PRO A 196 -33.57 -4.73 -10.93
CA PRO A 196 -32.13 -5.03 -10.81
C PRO A 196 -31.26 -3.83 -11.16
N ALA A 197 -30.17 -3.65 -10.41
CA ALA A 197 -29.06 -2.79 -10.80
C ALA A 197 -28.20 -3.46 -11.89
N ALA A 198 -27.38 -2.71 -12.60
CA ALA A 198 -26.43 -3.27 -13.54
C ALA A 198 -25.12 -3.65 -12.81
N VAL A 199 -24.60 -4.85 -13.07
CA VAL A 199 -23.32 -5.33 -12.58
C VAL A 199 -22.46 -5.77 -13.76
N THR A 200 -21.29 -5.16 -13.93
CA THR A 200 -20.37 -5.41 -15.05
C THR A 200 -18.99 -5.81 -14.53
N LEU A 201 -18.45 -6.92 -15.03
CA LEU A 201 -17.06 -7.29 -14.79
C LEU A 201 -16.15 -6.47 -15.70
N LEU A 202 -15.21 -5.74 -15.13
CA LEU A 202 -14.25 -4.92 -15.85
C LEU A 202 -12.93 -5.67 -16.09
N PRO A 203 -12.21 -5.34 -17.17
CA PRO A 203 -12.60 -4.42 -18.26
C PRO A 203 -13.57 -5.06 -19.27
N PHE A 204 -13.79 -6.36 -19.20
CA PHE A 204 -14.69 -7.14 -20.07
C PHE A 204 -14.95 -8.53 -19.44
N PRO A 205 -16.01 -9.22 -19.90
CA PRO A 205 -16.27 -10.60 -19.48
C PRO A 205 -15.10 -11.53 -19.77
N LEU A 206 -14.72 -12.33 -18.77
CA LEU A 206 -13.59 -13.26 -18.86
C LEU A 206 -14.08 -14.71 -18.96
N PRO A 207 -13.55 -15.53 -19.88
CA PRO A 207 -13.89 -16.94 -19.97
C PRO A 207 -13.73 -17.68 -18.64
N GLY A 208 -14.75 -18.42 -18.20
CA GLY A 208 -14.76 -19.16 -16.94
C GLY A 208 -14.85 -18.30 -15.69
N VAL A 209 -15.38 -17.07 -15.82
CA VAL A 209 -15.80 -16.22 -14.71
C VAL A 209 -17.28 -15.93 -14.88
N ASP A 210 -18.08 -16.48 -13.98
CA ASP A 210 -19.54 -16.38 -13.98
C ASP A 210 -19.95 -15.35 -12.91
N VAL A 211 -20.63 -14.27 -13.32
CA VAL A 211 -21.13 -13.22 -12.41
C VAL A 211 -22.63 -13.37 -12.25
N THR A 212 -23.08 -13.60 -11.02
CA THR A 212 -24.49 -13.64 -10.64
C THR A 212 -24.85 -12.31 -9.98
N ASN A 213 -25.75 -11.56 -10.62
CA ASN A 213 -26.27 -10.29 -10.11
C ASN A 213 -27.56 -10.50 -9.32
N ARG A 214 -27.56 -10.08 -8.04
CA ARG A 214 -28.71 -10.04 -7.14
C ARG A 214 -28.86 -8.67 -6.48
N VAL A 215 -28.32 -7.62 -7.10
CA VAL A 215 -28.41 -6.25 -6.60
C VAL A 215 -29.70 -5.61 -7.09
N ARG A 216 -30.42 -4.94 -6.20
CA ARG A 216 -31.62 -4.17 -6.51
C ARG A 216 -31.33 -2.67 -6.43
N THR A 217 -32.01 -1.90 -7.28
CA THR A 217 -32.04 -0.45 -7.14
C THR A 217 -33.08 -0.09 -6.09
N VAL A 218 -32.75 0.77 -5.13
CA VAL A 218 -33.70 1.31 -4.15
C VAL A 218 -34.00 2.78 -4.46
N ARG A 219 -34.95 3.39 -3.75
CA ARG A 219 -35.29 4.81 -3.93
C ARG A 219 -34.08 5.70 -3.68
N ALA A 220 -34.09 6.91 -4.22
CA ALA A 220 -33.09 7.93 -3.92
C ALA A 220 -33.07 8.20 -2.41
N GLY A 221 -31.85 8.33 -1.83
CA GLY A 221 -31.66 8.46 -0.40
C GLY A 221 -31.84 7.19 0.44
N GLY A 222 -32.24 6.06 -0.19
CA GLY A 222 -32.31 4.78 0.50
C GLY A 222 -30.93 4.19 0.80
N PRO A 223 -30.85 3.15 1.67
CA PRO A 223 -29.57 2.56 2.05
C PRO A 223 -28.90 1.84 0.89
N SER A 224 -27.63 2.13 0.66
CA SER A 224 -26.79 1.44 -0.33
C SER A 224 -25.79 0.54 0.38
N VAL A 225 -26.09 -0.76 0.39
CA VAL A 225 -25.24 -1.81 0.96
C VAL A 225 -25.00 -2.85 -0.14
N LEU A 226 -23.74 -3.02 -0.51
CA LEU A 226 -23.32 -3.95 -1.53
C LEU A 226 -22.35 -4.98 -0.95
N GLU A 227 -22.60 -6.25 -1.24
CA GLU A 227 -21.72 -7.34 -0.88
C GLU A 227 -21.30 -8.12 -2.13
N VAL A 228 -20.05 -8.61 -2.11
CA VAL A 228 -19.52 -9.48 -3.15
C VAL A 228 -18.91 -10.72 -2.52
N ARG A 229 -19.23 -11.88 -3.08
CA ARG A 229 -18.63 -13.17 -2.69
C ARG A 229 -18.11 -13.89 -3.92
N ARG A 230 -16.89 -14.37 -3.85
CA ARG A 230 -16.28 -15.16 -4.90
C ARG A 230 -15.91 -16.54 -4.38
N THR A 231 -16.25 -17.57 -5.16
CA THR A 231 -15.73 -18.94 -4.99
C THR A 231 -14.98 -19.35 -6.25
N SER A 232 -13.88 -20.06 -6.10
CA SER A 232 -13.06 -20.53 -7.23
C SER A 232 -12.80 -22.01 -7.17
N GLY A 233 -13.18 -22.70 -8.22
CA GLY A 233 -12.77 -24.07 -8.53
C GLY A 233 -11.51 -24.11 -9.43
N VAL A 234 -11.24 -25.30 -9.96
CA VAL A 234 -10.09 -25.54 -10.84
C VAL A 234 -10.24 -24.79 -12.17
N ARG A 235 -11.42 -24.80 -12.79
CA ARG A 235 -11.66 -24.24 -14.12
C ARG A 235 -12.53 -22.98 -14.07
N ARG A 236 -13.51 -22.89 -13.16
CA ARG A 236 -14.50 -21.82 -13.07
C ARG A 236 -14.33 -20.98 -11.81
N THR A 237 -14.72 -19.72 -11.91
CA THR A 237 -14.86 -18.77 -10.81
C THR A 237 -16.27 -18.25 -10.81
N ARG A 238 -16.97 -18.35 -9.68
CA ARG A 238 -18.29 -17.79 -9.48
C ARG A 238 -18.18 -16.56 -8.60
N ILE A 239 -18.76 -15.47 -9.06
CA ILE A 239 -18.87 -14.21 -8.30
C ILE A 239 -20.36 -13.91 -8.14
N VAL A 240 -20.78 -13.69 -6.91
CA VAL A 240 -22.17 -13.32 -6.57
C VAL A 240 -22.13 -11.94 -5.96
N VAL A 241 -22.91 -11.01 -6.52
CA VAL A 241 -23.07 -9.65 -6.00
C VAL A 241 -24.50 -9.51 -5.50
N THR A 242 -24.65 -9.07 -4.24
CA THR A 242 -25.92 -8.93 -3.54
C THR A 242 -26.07 -7.55 -2.94
N GLY A 243 -27.30 -7.19 -2.53
CA GLY A 243 -27.59 -5.98 -1.80
C GLY A 243 -28.41 -4.96 -2.59
N ALA A 244 -28.22 -3.69 -2.24
CA ALA A 244 -28.99 -2.59 -2.82
C ALA A 244 -28.07 -1.39 -3.12
N ILE A 245 -28.46 -0.60 -4.12
CA ILE A 245 -27.83 0.68 -4.47
C ILE A 245 -28.94 1.71 -4.73
N ALA A 246 -28.81 2.92 -4.17
CA ALA A 246 -29.81 3.95 -4.30
C ALA A 246 -29.82 4.56 -5.72
N ARG A 247 -31.01 4.86 -6.23
CA ARG A 247 -31.18 5.61 -7.48
C ARG A 247 -30.53 6.99 -7.33
N GLY A 248 -29.75 7.38 -8.34
CA GLY A 248 -29.02 8.66 -8.32
C GLY A 248 -27.63 8.59 -7.69
N GLU A 249 -27.24 7.48 -7.04
CA GLU A 249 -25.84 7.28 -6.68
C GLU A 249 -24.95 7.09 -7.91
N GLY A 250 -23.71 7.50 -7.79
CA GLY A 250 -22.67 7.22 -8.78
C GLY A 250 -22.33 5.72 -8.87
N PRO A 251 -21.65 5.31 -9.94
CA PRO A 251 -21.16 3.94 -10.06
C PRO A 251 -20.26 3.56 -8.88
N ARG A 252 -20.41 2.32 -8.37
CA ARG A 252 -19.59 1.79 -7.30
C ARG A 252 -18.74 0.62 -7.78
N HIS A 253 -17.47 0.63 -7.46
CA HIS A 253 -16.54 -0.46 -7.69
C HIS A 253 -16.50 -1.42 -6.51
N LEU A 254 -16.61 -2.72 -6.80
CA LEU A 254 -16.44 -3.80 -5.83
C LEU A 254 -15.22 -4.63 -6.23
N TYR A 255 -14.21 -4.59 -5.41
CA TYR A 255 -12.98 -5.36 -5.64
C TYR A 255 -12.99 -6.65 -4.83
N VAL A 256 -12.81 -7.78 -5.51
CA VAL A 256 -12.75 -9.10 -4.89
C VAL A 256 -11.51 -9.86 -5.32
N ALA A 257 -10.77 -10.43 -4.36
CA ALA A 257 -9.53 -11.15 -4.61
C ALA A 257 -9.70 -12.28 -5.62
N ALA A 258 -8.85 -12.37 -6.62
CA ALA A 258 -8.76 -13.52 -7.50
C ALA A 258 -8.11 -14.70 -6.77
N GLY A 259 -8.68 -15.89 -6.85
CA GLY A 259 -8.12 -17.08 -6.21
C GLY A 259 -6.78 -17.52 -6.79
N ARG A 260 -6.51 -17.13 -8.03
CA ARG A 260 -5.26 -17.39 -8.77
C ARG A 260 -4.91 -16.18 -9.63
N PRO A 261 -4.24 -15.15 -9.08
CA PRO A 261 -3.96 -13.89 -9.79
C PRO A 261 -3.24 -14.07 -11.12
N GLY A 262 -2.23 -14.92 -11.20
CA GLY A 262 -1.55 -15.19 -12.47
C GLY A 262 -2.45 -15.78 -13.56
N ARG A 263 -3.54 -16.48 -13.18
CA ARG A 263 -4.57 -16.93 -14.13
C ARG A 263 -5.43 -15.75 -14.62
N LEU A 264 -5.77 -14.84 -13.72
CA LEU A 264 -6.48 -13.61 -14.08
C LEU A 264 -5.65 -12.83 -15.11
N THR A 265 -4.38 -12.57 -14.83
CA THR A 265 -3.45 -11.89 -15.75
C THR A 265 -3.38 -12.57 -17.12
N ALA A 266 -3.26 -13.91 -17.15
CA ALA A 266 -3.24 -14.66 -18.41
C ALA A 266 -4.53 -14.47 -19.23
N ARG A 267 -5.69 -14.57 -18.57
CA ARG A 267 -7.02 -14.41 -19.23
C ARG A 267 -7.23 -12.99 -19.74
N LEU A 268 -6.83 -11.99 -18.94
CA LEU A 268 -6.86 -10.59 -19.35
C LEU A 268 -5.99 -10.38 -20.58
N PHE A 269 -4.74 -10.84 -20.56
CA PHE A 269 -3.80 -10.64 -21.67
C PHE A 269 -4.27 -11.34 -22.94
N LEU A 270 -4.76 -12.57 -22.87
CA LEU A 270 -5.36 -13.27 -24.02
C LEU A 270 -6.60 -12.55 -24.57
N GLY A 271 -7.46 -12.03 -23.69
CA GLY A 271 -8.60 -11.22 -24.09
C GLY A 271 -8.21 -9.91 -24.78
N LEU A 272 -7.12 -9.28 -24.33
CA LEU A 272 -6.56 -8.06 -24.90
C LEU A 272 -5.85 -8.31 -26.22
N LEU A 273 -5.08 -9.39 -26.35
CA LEU A 273 -4.48 -9.82 -27.62
C LEU A 273 -5.55 -10.01 -28.69
N ARG A 274 -6.66 -10.72 -28.36
CA ARG A 274 -7.75 -10.91 -29.31
C ARG A 274 -8.39 -9.59 -29.73
N ARG A 275 -8.58 -8.64 -28.82
CA ARG A 275 -9.08 -7.29 -29.12
C ARG A 275 -8.12 -6.46 -29.97
N ALA A 276 -6.83 -6.69 -29.80
CA ALA A 276 -5.78 -6.11 -30.64
C ALA A 276 -5.61 -6.81 -32.01
N GLY A 277 -6.46 -7.79 -32.34
CA GLY A 277 -6.40 -8.54 -33.61
C GLY A 277 -5.42 -9.71 -33.62
N VAL A 278 -4.86 -10.10 -32.47
CA VAL A 278 -3.91 -11.23 -32.36
C VAL A 278 -4.65 -12.47 -31.85
N ARG A 279 -4.72 -13.52 -32.69
CA ARG A 279 -5.32 -14.81 -32.33
C ARG A 279 -4.25 -15.74 -31.74
N SER A 280 -4.57 -16.39 -30.65
CA SER A 280 -3.73 -17.40 -29.99
C SER A 280 -4.58 -18.63 -29.68
N PRO A 281 -4.05 -19.85 -29.71
CA PRO A 281 -4.73 -21.02 -29.21
C PRO A 281 -5.23 -20.80 -27.78
N PRO A 282 -6.37 -21.39 -27.38
CA PRO A 282 -6.94 -21.20 -26.06
C PRO A 282 -6.03 -21.71 -24.96
N GLY A 283 -6.06 -21.03 -23.81
CA GLY A 283 -5.28 -21.40 -22.65
C GLY A 283 -3.86 -20.82 -22.60
N TYR A 284 -3.11 -21.25 -21.61
CA TYR A 284 -1.72 -20.83 -21.41
C TYR A 284 -0.91 -21.91 -20.72
N VAL A 285 0.41 -21.86 -20.91
CA VAL A 285 1.39 -22.74 -20.26
C VAL A 285 2.23 -21.89 -19.30
N ARG A 286 2.45 -22.39 -18.10
CA ARG A 286 3.37 -21.74 -17.14
C ARG A 286 4.74 -22.36 -17.20
N ARG A 287 5.78 -21.54 -17.33
CA ARG A 287 7.19 -21.96 -17.32
C ARG A 287 7.97 -21.17 -16.26
N PRO A 288 8.94 -21.77 -15.56
CA PRO A 288 9.76 -21.08 -14.56
C PRO A 288 10.79 -20.12 -15.20
N ARG A 289 11.20 -20.41 -16.43
CA ARG A 289 12.23 -19.64 -17.17
C ARG A 289 11.77 -19.38 -18.60
N LEU A 290 12.40 -18.39 -19.24
CA LEU A 290 12.21 -18.14 -20.66
C LEU A 290 12.58 -19.37 -21.46
N PRO A 291 11.77 -19.76 -22.46
CA PRO A 291 12.14 -20.77 -23.44
C PRO A 291 13.45 -20.40 -24.14
N ARG A 292 14.24 -21.41 -24.54
CA ARG A 292 15.43 -21.19 -25.38
C ARG A 292 15.02 -20.53 -26.68
N GLY A 293 15.83 -19.60 -27.18
CA GLY A 293 15.55 -18.86 -28.42
C GLY A 293 14.44 -17.82 -28.34
N ALA A 294 13.86 -17.56 -27.15
CA ALA A 294 12.86 -16.51 -26.98
C ALA A 294 13.50 -15.13 -27.21
N ARG A 295 12.98 -14.35 -28.17
CA ARG A 295 13.43 -13.01 -28.51
C ARG A 295 12.48 -11.98 -27.93
N LEU A 296 13.04 -10.84 -27.43
CA LEU A 296 12.24 -9.73 -26.91
C LEU A 296 11.44 -9.11 -28.04
N VAL A 297 10.12 -8.99 -27.86
CA VAL A 297 9.20 -8.32 -28.79
C VAL A 297 8.92 -6.92 -28.29
N VAL A 298 8.48 -6.77 -27.05
CA VAL A 298 8.14 -5.48 -26.46
C VAL A 298 8.37 -5.51 -24.96
N ARG A 299 8.76 -4.38 -24.40
CA ARG A 299 8.91 -4.17 -22.96
C ARG A 299 8.26 -2.85 -22.59
N ILE A 300 7.46 -2.88 -21.52
CA ILE A 300 6.98 -1.67 -20.86
C ILE A 300 7.64 -1.50 -19.51
N ARG A 301 7.88 -0.27 -19.13
CA ARG A 301 8.26 0.11 -17.76
C ARG A 301 7.00 0.57 -17.04
N GLY A 302 6.76 0.01 -15.86
CA GLY A 302 5.65 0.37 -14.99
C GLY A 302 5.86 1.73 -14.32
N GLU A 303 5.14 1.95 -13.24
CA GLU A 303 5.21 3.18 -12.46
C GLU A 303 6.58 3.35 -11.78
N SER A 304 6.96 4.59 -11.48
CA SER A 304 8.14 4.89 -10.68
C SER A 304 7.98 4.36 -9.25
N LEU A 305 9.08 4.03 -8.57
CA LEU A 305 9.04 3.60 -7.18
C LEU A 305 8.30 4.61 -6.29
N ALA A 306 8.47 5.91 -6.54
CA ALA A 306 7.73 6.94 -5.81
C ALA A 306 6.20 6.75 -5.91
N ARG A 307 5.67 6.49 -7.12
CA ARG A 307 4.23 6.22 -7.32
C ARG A 307 3.82 4.86 -6.76
N VAL A 308 4.66 3.83 -6.89
CA VAL A 308 4.45 2.51 -6.25
C VAL A 308 4.31 2.67 -4.74
N LEU A 309 5.20 3.46 -4.11
CA LEU A 309 5.16 3.71 -2.67
C LEU A 309 3.94 4.53 -2.26
N HIS A 310 3.57 5.53 -3.05
CA HIS A 310 2.33 6.28 -2.79
C HIS A 310 1.11 5.34 -2.84
N ALA A 311 0.99 4.51 -3.87
CA ALA A 311 -0.08 3.51 -3.97
C ALA A 311 -0.07 2.50 -2.81
N MET A 312 1.12 2.09 -2.34
CA MET A 312 1.28 1.19 -1.20
C MET A 312 0.89 1.83 0.13
N VAL A 313 1.37 3.05 0.39
CA VAL A 313 1.30 3.69 1.72
C VAL A 313 -0.01 4.45 1.87
N ALA A 314 -0.33 5.39 0.97
CA ALA A 314 -1.55 6.21 1.06
C ALA A 314 -2.82 5.36 0.97
N TYR A 315 -2.90 4.41 0.01
CA TYR A 315 -4.06 3.51 -0.15
C TYR A 315 -3.94 2.21 0.65
N SER A 316 -2.86 2.04 1.38
CA SER A 316 -2.62 0.85 2.22
C SER A 316 -2.64 -0.49 1.45
N ASN A 317 -2.17 -0.53 0.20
CA ASN A 317 -2.23 -1.72 -0.64
C ASN A 317 -1.32 -2.84 -0.12
N ASN A 318 -1.94 -3.99 0.22
CA ASN A 318 -1.25 -5.13 0.82
C ASN A 318 -0.46 -5.96 -0.20
N VAL A 319 -0.94 -6.01 -1.43
CA VAL A 319 -0.31 -6.78 -2.52
C VAL A 319 1.00 -6.12 -2.91
N ILE A 320 0.97 -4.81 -3.13
CA ILE A 320 2.19 -4.03 -3.42
C ILE A 320 3.23 -4.25 -2.32
N ALA A 321 2.82 -4.13 -1.04
CA ALA A 321 3.75 -4.24 0.08
C ALA A 321 4.45 -5.60 0.14
N ASP A 322 3.69 -6.68 -0.02
CA ASP A 322 4.26 -8.02 0.10
C ASP A 322 5.07 -8.42 -1.15
N LEU A 323 4.65 -8.01 -2.37
CA LEU A 323 5.46 -8.22 -3.58
C LEU A 323 6.76 -7.43 -3.53
N LEU A 324 6.69 -6.16 -3.14
CA LEU A 324 7.88 -5.31 -3.00
C LEU A 324 8.85 -5.85 -1.93
N THR A 325 8.34 -6.44 -0.85
CA THR A 325 9.15 -7.13 0.17
C THR A 325 9.89 -8.32 -0.42
N LEU A 326 9.23 -9.14 -1.24
CA LEU A 326 9.82 -10.29 -1.92
C LEU A 326 10.88 -9.87 -2.94
N ASP A 327 10.60 -8.83 -3.75
CA ASP A 327 11.54 -8.29 -4.73
C ASP A 327 12.76 -7.67 -4.06
N TRP A 328 12.56 -6.93 -2.96
CA TRP A 328 13.61 -6.35 -2.16
C TRP A 328 14.55 -7.46 -1.64
N ALA A 329 14.02 -8.46 -0.96
CA ALA A 329 14.82 -9.56 -0.41
C ALA A 329 15.61 -10.29 -1.51
N ARG A 330 14.98 -10.60 -2.65
CA ARG A 330 15.65 -11.19 -3.80
C ARG A 330 16.77 -10.31 -4.34
N SER A 331 16.57 -8.99 -4.38
CA SER A 331 17.56 -8.05 -4.93
C SER A 331 18.80 -7.92 -4.05
N VAL A 332 18.65 -8.14 -2.75
CA VAL A 332 19.73 -8.08 -1.75
C VAL A 332 20.43 -9.43 -1.63
N GLU A 333 19.67 -10.51 -1.49
CA GLU A 333 20.19 -11.87 -1.29
C GLU A 333 20.64 -12.54 -2.61
N ARG A 334 20.34 -11.95 -3.78
CA ARG A 334 20.60 -12.45 -5.15
C ARG A 334 19.96 -13.82 -5.45
N ARG A 335 19.13 -14.32 -4.55
CA ARG A 335 18.34 -15.56 -4.66
C ARG A 335 16.89 -15.29 -4.22
N PRO A 336 15.94 -16.09 -4.70
CA PRO A 336 14.56 -15.98 -4.21
C PRO A 336 14.50 -16.30 -2.71
N PRO A 337 13.76 -15.53 -1.90
CA PRO A 337 13.53 -15.86 -0.50
C PRO A 337 12.69 -17.14 -0.40
N ALA A 338 12.89 -17.92 0.67
CA ALA A 338 12.15 -19.16 0.88
C ALA A 338 10.63 -18.94 0.98
N ASN A 339 10.23 -17.84 1.60
CA ASN A 339 8.83 -17.43 1.73
C ASN A 339 8.75 -15.94 2.14
N LEU A 340 7.52 -15.43 2.27
CA LEU A 340 7.28 -14.03 2.64
C LEU A 340 7.81 -13.68 4.05
N ALA A 341 7.72 -14.61 5.00
CA ALA A 341 8.24 -14.37 6.36
C ALA A 341 9.76 -14.24 6.36
N ALA A 342 10.47 -15.08 5.61
CA ALA A 342 11.93 -14.98 5.45
C ALA A 342 12.33 -13.64 4.81
N ALA A 343 11.61 -13.21 3.75
CA ALA A 343 11.84 -11.91 3.11
C ALA A 343 11.60 -10.74 4.07
N SER A 344 10.50 -10.78 4.83
CA SER A 344 10.15 -9.74 5.81
C SER A 344 11.16 -9.67 6.95
N ALA A 345 11.62 -10.81 7.44
CA ALA A 345 12.65 -10.88 8.46
C ALA A 345 14.01 -10.34 7.97
N ALA A 346 14.40 -10.65 6.73
CA ALA A 346 15.61 -10.11 6.11
C ALA A 346 15.55 -8.58 6.00
N LEU A 347 14.41 -8.04 5.57
CA LEU A 347 14.15 -6.59 5.49
C LEU A 347 14.26 -5.93 6.87
N ALA A 348 13.64 -6.52 7.89
CA ALA A 348 13.72 -6.03 9.27
C ALA A 348 15.16 -6.00 9.78
N ARG A 349 15.91 -7.09 9.58
CA ARG A 349 17.35 -7.15 9.95
C ARG A 349 18.19 -6.07 9.28
N ALA A 350 17.98 -5.81 7.98
CA ALA A 350 18.71 -4.80 7.24
C ALA A 350 18.47 -3.37 7.74
N LEU A 351 17.29 -3.08 8.28
CA LEU A 351 16.95 -1.77 8.84
C LEU A 351 17.44 -1.60 10.29
N THR A 352 17.56 -2.68 11.06
CA THR A 352 17.83 -2.66 12.50
C THR A 352 19.07 -1.80 12.89
N PRO A 353 20.22 -1.84 12.19
CA PRO A 353 21.36 -1.00 12.56
C PRO A 353 21.05 0.50 12.53
N SER A 354 20.26 0.95 11.55
CA SER A 354 19.88 2.37 11.45
C SER A 354 18.88 2.79 12.53
N LEU A 355 17.99 1.88 12.95
CA LEU A 355 17.03 2.12 14.02
C LEU A 355 17.74 2.22 15.38
N ARG A 356 18.73 1.35 15.63
CA ARG A 356 19.56 1.38 16.85
C ARG A 356 20.31 2.70 17.00
N ARG A 357 20.89 3.21 15.94
CA ARG A 357 21.54 4.54 15.94
C ARG A 357 20.58 5.69 16.25
N ARG A 358 19.27 5.48 16.16
CA ARG A 358 18.22 6.46 16.48
C ARG A 358 17.48 6.14 17.78
N GLY A 359 18.04 5.28 18.65
CA GLY A 359 17.53 5.00 19.99
C GLY A 359 16.52 3.86 20.09
N ALA A 360 16.35 3.05 19.04
CA ALA A 360 15.56 1.81 19.12
C ALA A 360 16.48 0.65 19.51
N PHE A 361 16.26 0.04 20.67
CA PHE A 361 17.11 -1.05 21.17
C PHE A 361 16.99 -2.35 20.36
N ARG A 362 15.80 -2.60 19.79
CA ARG A 362 15.50 -3.78 18.97
C ARG A 362 15.06 -3.33 17.57
N GLY A 363 15.01 -4.25 16.63
CA GLY A 363 14.37 -4.02 15.33
C GLY A 363 12.95 -4.61 15.31
N PRO A 364 12.14 -4.27 14.31
CA PRO A 364 10.80 -4.83 14.17
C PRO A 364 10.86 -6.33 13.91
N LEU A 365 9.84 -7.06 14.38
CA LEU A 365 9.59 -8.45 13.99
C LEU A 365 8.53 -8.45 12.88
N LEU A 366 8.90 -8.85 11.67
CA LEU A 366 8.01 -8.83 10.52
C LEU A 366 7.88 -10.23 9.90
N PHE A 367 6.66 -10.70 9.76
CA PHE A 367 6.28 -11.90 8.99
C PHE A 367 5.69 -11.54 7.63
N THR A 368 5.16 -10.32 7.49
CA THR A 368 4.63 -9.76 6.24
C THR A 368 4.98 -8.28 6.16
N GLY A 369 5.32 -7.79 4.97
CA GLY A 369 5.51 -6.37 4.73
C GLY A 369 4.21 -5.58 4.78
N SER A 370 3.10 -6.21 4.41
CA SER A 370 1.77 -5.59 4.43
C SER A 370 1.21 -5.33 5.83
N GLY A 371 1.65 -6.09 6.84
CA GLY A 371 1.06 -6.06 8.17
C GLY A 371 -0.18 -6.94 8.35
N LEU A 372 -0.51 -7.80 7.38
CA LEU A 372 -1.61 -8.76 7.50
C LEU A 372 -1.36 -9.87 8.53
N SER A 373 -0.11 -10.10 8.90
CA SER A 373 0.21 -11.06 9.97
C SER A 373 -0.01 -10.44 11.35
N PRO A 374 -0.86 -11.02 12.19
CA PRO A 374 -1.00 -10.58 13.57
C PRO A 374 0.25 -10.83 14.42
N GLY A 375 1.21 -11.61 13.90
CA GLY A 375 2.51 -11.85 14.53
C GLY A 375 3.53 -10.73 14.36
N ASN A 376 3.31 -9.77 13.43
CA ASN A 376 4.19 -8.61 13.33
C ASN A 376 4.23 -7.85 14.66
N ARG A 377 5.43 -7.39 15.07
CA ARG A 377 5.62 -6.58 16.30
C ARG A 377 6.54 -5.42 16.03
N THR A 378 6.13 -4.26 16.51
CA THR A 378 6.95 -3.04 16.58
C THR A 378 6.47 -2.14 17.72
N SER A 379 7.27 -1.15 18.09
CA SER A 379 6.91 -0.14 19.08
C SER A 379 6.83 1.25 18.44
N ALA A 380 6.25 2.21 19.14
CA ALA A 380 6.23 3.61 18.70
C ALA A 380 7.67 4.13 18.54
N ARG A 381 8.56 3.82 19.45
CA ARG A 381 9.99 4.18 19.38
C ARG A 381 10.68 3.63 18.13
N GLU A 382 10.40 2.38 17.74
CA GLU A 382 10.97 1.79 16.52
C GLU A 382 10.47 2.49 15.26
N LEU A 383 9.18 2.85 15.19
CA LEU A 383 8.60 3.59 14.07
C LEU A 383 9.13 5.03 14.02
N VAL A 384 9.19 5.72 15.14
CA VAL A 384 9.77 7.08 15.23
C VAL A 384 11.24 7.05 14.82
N ALA A 385 12.03 6.05 15.28
CA ALA A 385 13.41 5.88 14.85
C ALA A 385 13.53 5.67 13.33
N LEU A 386 12.62 4.92 12.72
CA LEU A 386 12.54 4.75 11.25
C LEU A 386 12.32 6.10 10.56
N LEU A 387 11.30 6.84 10.98
CA LEU A 387 10.95 8.15 10.42
C LEU A 387 12.11 9.15 10.58
N ARG A 388 12.73 9.21 11.76
CA ARG A 388 13.95 10.01 12.01
C ARG A 388 15.08 9.62 11.08
N SER A 389 15.28 8.32 10.84
CA SER A 389 16.34 7.84 9.95
C SER A 389 16.10 8.18 8.47
N ALA A 390 14.83 8.30 8.06
CA ALA A 390 14.45 8.73 6.73
C ALA A 390 14.54 10.26 6.59
N TYR A 391 14.09 11.01 7.59
CA TYR A 391 14.18 12.48 7.62
C TYR A 391 15.63 13.00 7.48
N ALA A 392 16.58 12.32 8.10
CA ALA A 392 18.00 12.68 8.01
C ALA A 392 18.65 12.43 6.62
N ARG A 393 17.85 11.98 5.63
CA ARG A 393 18.33 11.65 4.29
C ARG A 393 17.50 12.36 3.22
N THR A 394 18.13 13.28 2.48
CA THR A 394 17.50 14.08 1.42
C THR A 394 17.00 13.24 0.25
N ASP A 395 17.63 12.08 0.01
CA ASP A 395 17.23 11.13 -1.04
C ASP A 395 16.05 10.22 -0.64
N LEU A 396 15.68 10.15 0.64
CA LEU A 396 14.55 9.35 1.12
C LEU A 396 13.36 10.19 1.56
N PHE A 397 13.60 11.24 2.32
CA PHE A 397 12.56 11.98 3.04
C PHE A 397 11.45 12.52 2.12
N PRO A 398 11.75 13.23 1.01
CA PRO A 398 10.69 13.80 0.16
C PRO A 398 9.77 12.73 -0.41
N THR A 399 10.33 11.60 -0.87
CA THR A 399 9.57 10.50 -1.44
C THR A 399 8.75 9.75 -0.38
N LEU A 400 9.30 9.53 0.81
CA LEU A 400 8.57 8.90 1.91
C LEU A 400 7.44 9.80 2.41
N LEU A 401 7.67 11.10 2.56
CA LEU A 401 6.65 12.08 2.92
C LEU A 401 5.51 12.10 1.89
N GLY A 402 5.83 12.20 0.61
CA GLY A 402 4.85 12.18 -0.50
C GLY A 402 4.12 10.85 -0.68
N ALA A 403 4.58 9.77 -0.02
CA ALA A 403 3.87 8.50 -0.01
C ALA A 403 2.82 8.41 1.10
N LEU A 404 2.86 9.27 2.12
CA LEU A 404 1.89 9.27 3.22
C LEU A 404 0.53 9.81 2.78
N ALA A 405 -0.50 9.45 3.51
CA ALA A 405 -1.84 10.02 3.36
C ALA A 405 -1.89 11.41 4.01
N ILE A 406 -2.48 12.36 3.30
CA ILE A 406 -2.74 13.70 3.81
C ILE A 406 -4.24 13.80 4.05
N PRO A 407 -4.71 14.13 5.28
CA PRO A 407 -6.13 14.33 5.55
C PRO A 407 -6.74 15.33 4.56
N GLY A 408 -7.99 15.14 4.17
CA GLY A 408 -8.68 15.96 3.18
C GLY A 408 -8.26 15.75 1.72
N GLN A 409 -7.09 15.12 1.44
CA GLN A 409 -6.56 14.95 0.08
C GLN A 409 -6.52 13.49 -0.40
N THR A 410 -6.72 12.53 0.47
CA THR A 410 -6.71 11.11 0.13
C THR A 410 -8.10 10.50 0.26
N PRO A 411 -8.39 9.38 -0.47
CA PRO A 411 -9.68 8.72 -0.35
C PRO A 411 -9.96 8.06 1.01
N MET A 412 -9.01 8.12 1.94
CA MET A 412 -9.17 7.61 3.31
C MET A 412 -9.93 8.60 4.20
N ARG A 413 -11.18 8.88 3.85
CA ARG A 413 -12.04 9.87 4.51
C ARG A 413 -12.16 9.73 6.03
N PHE A 414 -11.89 8.55 6.59
CA PHE A 414 -11.97 8.35 8.04
C PHE A 414 -10.87 9.09 8.83
N ILE A 415 -9.82 9.60 8.15
CA ILE A 415 -8.81 10.47 8.79
C ILE A 415 -9.11 11.95 8.63
N ASP A 416 -10.08 12.31 7.79
CA ASP A 416 -10.42 13.70 7.52
C ASP A 416 -11.15 14.33 8.74
N ASP A 417 -10.89 15.58 8.99
CA ASP A 417 -11.63 16.39 9.96
C ASP A 417 -11.69 17.84 9.52
N PRO A 418 -12.71 18.20 8.71
CA PRO A 418 -12.84 19.55 8.16
C PRO A 418 -12.93 20.64 9.23
N LEU A 419 -13.24 20.28 10.48
CA LEU A 419 -13.32 21.20 11.61
C LEU A 419 -11.96 21.40 12.30
N ASP A 420 -10.98 20.53 12.06
CA ASP A 420 -9.62 20.62 12.58
C ASP A 420 -8.60 20.93 11.48
N ARG A 421 -8.53 22.21 11.09
CA ARG A 421 -7.61 22.70 10.06
C ARG A 421 -6.16 22.41 10.39
N ALA A 422 -5.77 22.50 11.67
CA ALA A 422 -4.40 22.22 12.09
C ALA A 422 -4.03 20.75 11.84
N TRP A 423 -4.97 19.84 12.01
CA TRP A 423 -4.80 18.43 11.65
C TRP A 423 -4.65 18.25 10.13
N GLU A 424 -5.54 18.83 9.33
CA GLU A 424 -5.53 18.63 7.87
C GLU A 424 -4.31 19.26 7.19
N GLU A 425 -3.88 20.44 7.66
CA GLU A 425 -2.78 21.17 7.04
C GLU A 425 -1.38 20.71 7.50
N ARG A 426 -1.27 20.02 8.64
CA ARG A 426 0.02 19.76 9.28
C ARG A 426 0.41 18.32 9.41
N VAL A 427 -0.49 17.36 9.12
CA VAL A 427 -0.24 15.94 9.36
C VAL A 427 -0.16 15.15 8.06
N ALA A 428 0.90 14.35 7.92
CA ALA A 428 1.03 13.34 6.87
C ALA A 428 1.21 11.97 7.54
N VAL A 429 0.32 11.00 7.22
CA VAL A 429 0.15 9.82 8.07
C VAL A 429 -0.01 8.52 7.30
N LYS A 430 0.51 7.44 7.88
CA LYS A 430 0.13 6.06 7.57
C LYS A 430 -0.79 5.53 8.65
N THR A 431 -1.90 4.94 8.26
CA THR A 431 -2.85 4.28 9.14
C THR A 431 -2.63 2.76 9.17
N GLY A 432 -2.96 2.12 10.29
CA GLY A 432 -2.93 0.67 10.45
C GLY A 432 -4.21 0.17 11.11
N THR A 433 -4.83 -0.87 10.53
CA THR A 433 -6.01 -1.52 11.13
C THR A 433 -5.94 -3.01 10.88
N LEU A 434 -6.18 -3.80 11.91
CA LEU A 434 -6.35 -5.25 11.88
C LEU A 434 -7.41 -5.63 12.90
N SER A 435 -8.30 -6.57 12.57
CA SER A 435 -9.42 -6.92 13.46
C SER A 435 -9.23 -8.23 14.22
N SER A 436 -8.31 -9.09 13.82
CA SER A 436 -8.17 -10.44 14.38
C SER A 436 -6.71 -10.82 14.64
N PRO A 437 -6.36 -11.56 15.72
CA PRO A 437 -7.24 -12.08 16.77
C PRO A 437 -7.76 -11.01 17.72
N TYR A 438 -6.98 -9.95 17.97
CA TYR A 438 -7.37 -8.73 18.67
C TYR A 438 -7.25 -7.56 17.75
N ALA A 439 -8.13 -6.58 17.90
CA ALA A 439 -8.08 -5.38 17.06
C ALA A 439 -6.77 -4.62 17.30
N ALA A 440 -6.18 -4.13 16.23
CA ALA A 440 -5.03 -3.24 16.26
C ALA A 440 -5.34 -2.01 15.41
N VAL A 441 -5.17 -0.83 15.99
CA VAL A 441 -5.35 0.46 15.31
C VAL A 441 -4.12 1.32 15.58
N GLY A 442 -3.61 1.99 14.57
CA GLY A 442 -2.46 2.86 14.77
C GLY A 442 -2.27 3.87 13.65
N LEU A 443 -1.54 4.93 13.98
CA LEU A 443 -1.11 5.98 13.07
C LEU A 443 0.37 6.26 13.30
N ALA A 444 1.11 6.54 12.23
CA ALA A 444 2.50 6.99 12.31
C ALA A 444 2.85 7.83 11.08
N GLY A 445 3.67 8.85 11.27
CA GLY A 445 4.04 9.75 10.19
C GLY A 445 4.76 11.00 10.66
N TYR A 446 4.62 12.06 9.90
CA TYR A 446 5.21 13.35 10.18
C TYR A 446 4.14 14.40 10.48
N VAL A 447 4.54 15.40 11.23
CA VAL A 447 3.71 16.51 11.61
C VAL A 447 4.51 17.82 11.60
N ARG A 448 3.91 18.91 11.11
CA ARG A 448 4.48 20.26 11.25
C ARG A 448 4.07 20.82 12.60
N LEU A 449 5.05 21.04 13.45
CA LEU A 449 4.86 21.62 14.77
C LEU A 449 4.51 23.10 14.68
N ALA A 450 3.95 23.65 15.74
CA ALA A 450 3.53 25.06 15.81
C ALA A 450 4.66 26.06 15.58
N ASP A 451 5.88 25.71 15.96
CA ASP A 451 7.09 26.51 15.75
C ASP A 451 7.67 26.40 14.33
N GLY A 452 7.07 25.60 13.47
CA GLY A 452 7.52 25.40 12.11
C GLY A 452 8.49 24.23 11.91
N ASP A 453 8.96 23.58 12.95
CA ASP A 453 9.77 22.39 12.84
C ASP A 453 8.96 21.13 12.45
N TRP A 454 9.65 20.08 12.06
CA TRP A 454 9.02 18.79 11.82
C TRP A 454 9.04 17.91 13.07
N GLY A 455 7.93 17.24 13.33
CA GLY A 455 7.86 16.14 14.29
C GLY A 455 7.67 14.80 13.59
N ALA A 456 8.19 13.73 14.19
CA ALA A 456 7.90 12.35 13.83
C ALA A 456 7.08 11.70 14.94
N PHE A 457 5.97 11.04 14.62
CA PHE A 457 5.13 10.40 15.61
C PHE A 457 4.72 8.99 15.23
N ALA A 458 4.40 8.20 16.25
CA ALA A 458 3.73 6.92 16.13
C ALA A 458 2.80 6.71 17.32
N PHE A 459 1.63 6.16 17.06
CA PHE A 459 0.61 5.88 18.06
C PHE A 459 -0.04 4.52 17.71
N LEU A 460 0.14 3.54 18.57
CA LEU A 460 -0.36 2.18 18.39
C LEU A 460 -1.28 1.83 19.56
N VAL A 461 -2.41 1.22 19.25
CA VAL A 461 -3.36 0.69 20.24
C VAL A 461 -3.74 -0.73 19.84
N ASN A 462 -3.59 -1.67 20.75
CA ASN A 462 -4.04 -3.04 20.54
C ASN A 462 -5.06 -3.44 21.59
N GLY A 463 -6.05 -4.22 21.14
CA GLY A 463 -6.93 -4.95 22.02
C GLY A 463 -6.18 -6.01 22.84
N THR A 464 -6.79 -6.44 23.91
CA THR A 464 -6.30 -7.47 24.85
C THR A 464 -7.32 -8.59 24.97
N PRO A 465 -6.98 -9.74 25.57
CA PRO A 465 -7.97 -10.79 25.83
C PRO A 465 -9.21 -10.32 26.60
N ARG A 466 -9.04 -9.33 27.49
CA ARG A 466 -10.15 -8.73 28.25
C ARG A 466 -10.94 -7.70 27.47
N ARG A 467 -10.31 -7.05 26.48
CA ARG A 467 -10.92 -6.05 25.62
C ARG A 467 -10.42 -6.23 24.19
N PRO A 468 -10.99 -7.19 23.43
CA PRO A 468 -10.48 -7.55 22.10
C PRO A 468 -10.71 -6.50 21.04
N GLU A 469 -11.69 -5.62 21.22
CA GLU A 469 -12.09 -4.61 20.24
C GLU A 469 -11.44 -3.25 20.52
N VAL A 470 -11.13 -2.52 19.43
CA VAL A 470 -10.61 -1.16 19.46
C VAL A 470 -11.37 -0.33 18.43
N GLY A 471 -12.06 0.71 18.89
CA GLY A 471 -12.79 1.62 18.02
C GLY A 471 -11.81 2.53 17.25
N VAL A 472 -11.86 2.50 15.93
CA VAL A 472 -11.01 3.35 15.07
C VAL A 472 -11.19 4.82 15.41
N GLU A 473 -12.43 5.29 15.49
CA GLU A 473 -12.80 6.67 15.82
C GLU A 473 -12.25 7.12 17.19
N THR A 474 -12.29 6.23 18.17
CA THR A 474 -11.76 6.51 19.52
C THR A 474 -10.24 6.71 19.49
N VAL A 475 -9.53 5.89 18.69
CA VAL A 475 -8.08 6.04 18.53
C VAL A 475 -7.75 7.32 17.78
N LEU A 476 -8.46 7.65 16.70
CA LEU A 476 -8.26 8.88 15.94
C LEU A 476 -8.42 10.12 16.82
N ARG A 477 -9.51 10.20 17.61
CA ARG A 477 -9.69 11.29 18.56
C ARG A 477 -8.57 11.38 19.59
N SER A 478 -8.07 10.24 20.04
CA SER A 478 -6.96 10.21 20.99
C SER A 478 -5.64 10.66 20.37
N VAL A 479 -5.37 10.30 19.10
CA VAL A 479 -4.19 10.77 18.37
C VAL A 479 -4.25 12.29 18.15
N ARG A 480 -5.41 12.82 17.75
CA ARG A 480 -5.59 14.28 17.59
C ARG A 480 -5.34 15.01 18.91
N ARG A 481 -5.92 14.54 20.01
CA ARG A 481 -5.64 15.09 21.35
C ARG A 481 -4.19 14.96 21.77
N PHE A 482 -3.52 13.86 21.39
CA PHE A 482 -2.11 13.65 21.67
C PHE A 482 -1.22 14.65 20.94
N LEU A 483 -1.57 15.02 19.71
CA LEU A 483 -0.80 15.97 18.88
C LEU A 483 -1.22 17.43 19.08
N ALA A 484 -2.46 17.70 19.42
CA ALA A 484 -3.04 19.06 19.49
C ALA A 484 -2.19 20.12 20.24
N PRO A 485 -1.57 19.81 21.40
CA PRO A 485 -0.74 20.79 22.11
C PRO A 485 0.46 21.29 21.33
N TYR A 486 0.85 20.57 20.28
CA TYR A 486 2.04 20.81 19.47
C TYR A 486 1.71 21.38 18.08
N LEU A 487 0.42 21.44 17.71
CA LEU A 487 -0.04 21.92 16.40
C LEU A 487 -0.42 23.40 16.39
N THR A 488 -0.80 23.97 17.53
CA THR A 488 -1.29 25.35 17.64
C THR A 488 -0.35 26.19 18.50
N VAL A 489 0.00 27.38 18.02
CA VAL A 489 0.67 28.40 18.85
C VAL A 489 -0.36 28.88 19.86
N ARG A 490 -0.15 28.65 21.16
CA ARG A 490 -0.95 29.34 22.17
C ARG A 490 -0.65 30.82 22.07
N ARG A 491 -1.63 31.62 21.67
CA ARG A 491 -1.57 33.09 21.90
C ARG A 491 -1.49 33.26 23.41
N SER A 492 -0.38 33.86 23.89
CA SER A 492 -0.35 34.40 25.25
C SER A 492 -1.56 35.33 25.42
N PRO A 493 -2.31 35.27 26.53
CA PRO A 493 -3.29 36.29 26.78
C PRO A 493 -2.59 37.64 26.73
N PRO A 494 -3.24 38.69 26.17
CA PRO A 494 -2.68 40.03 26.24
C PRO A 494 -2.37 40.32 27.71
N HIS A 495 -1.17 40.78 28.01
CA HIS A 495 -0.84 41.23 29.34
C HIS A 495 -1.81 42.38 29.69
N PRO A 496 -2.38 42.41 30.93
CA PRO A 496 -3.30 43.43 31.37
C PRO A 496 -2.67 44.81 31.40
#